data_b601882cb717058d5c5b6b449b5f7f5b
#
_entry.id   b601882cb717058d5c5b6b449b5f7f5b
#
_cell.length_a   1.000
_cell.length_b   1.000
_cell.length_c   1.000
_cell.angle_alpha   90.00
_cell.angle_beta   90.00
_cell.angle_gamma   90.00
#
_symmetry.space_group_name_H-M   'P 1'
#
loop_
_entity.id
_entity.type
_entity.pdbx_description
1 polymer ?
#
loop_
_entity_poly.entity_id
_entity_poly.type
_entity_poly.pdbx_seq_one_letter_code
_entity_poly.pdbx_strand_id
1 'polypeptide(L)'
;IRFRNPVGLAAGFDVDGDVCNELSALGFGFVEIGTLTPRPQGGNPRPRVFRLQRDRATVNRLGFPNRGLERAQGKLREGHEGTVVGCNIGCNAATPPEKVPADYLKLFRNLYQYVDYFTVNINCDNGTRECQAPTTGRLLEILEPLFDFRRGQNHYRPILLKISPDLTDEEVDRMTDLMIDTPLDGIVAVSGTHHRDGLTTSRQALAQVGGGRLGGAPLKQRAVEVVRRIHERSHGTYPIIGVGGLMTPEDVREMLQAGASLVQLYTGFVYEGPRLVRDICRSLAAPVPAAEKSGEGAE
;
A
#
# COMPACT_ATOMS: atom_id res chain seq x y z
N ILE A 1 -16.19 -7.28 -0.52
CA ILE A 1 -15.56 -7.38 -1.85
C ILE A 1 -15.07 -8.81 -2.05
N ARG A 2 -15.27 -9.36 -3.26
CA ARG A 2 -14.75 -10.66 -3.64
C ARG A 2 -13.56 -10.49 -4.57
N PHE A 3 -12.39 -10.99 -4.17
CA PHE A 3 -11.16 -10.97 -4.95
C PHE A 3 -10.97 -12.32 -5.66
N ARG A 4 -10.48 -12.32 -6.92
CA ARG A 4 -10.20 -13.57 -7.65
C ARG A 4 -8.97 -14.30 -7.12
N ASN A 5 -8.02 -13.57 -6.54
CA ASN A 5 -6.86 -14.06 -5.81
C ASN A 5 -6.36 -12.96 -4.85
N PRO A 6 -5.50 -13.25 -3.86
CA PRO A 6 -5.09 -12.28 -2.85
C PRO A 6 -3.97 -11.33 -3.29
N VAL A 7 -3.51 -11.37 -4.55
CA VAL A 7 -2.33 -10.62 -5.03
C VAL A 7 -2.78 -9.37 -5.77
N GLY A 8 -2.46 -8.21 -5.24
CA GLY A 8 -2.74 -6.92 -5.84
C GLY A 8 -1.50 -6.16 -6.30
N LEU A 9 -1.72 -5.12 -7.09
CA LEU A 9 -0.72 -4.12 -7.44
C LEU A 9 -0.85 -2.92 -6.52
N ALA A 10 0.28 -2.50 -5.91
CA ALA A 10 0.30 -1.37 -4.99
C ALA A 10 0.17 -0.03 -5.71
N ALA A 11 -0.37 0.96 -5.01
CA ALA A 11 -0.42 2.35 -5.45
C ALA A 11 0.97 2.88 -5.85
N GLY A 12 1.01 3.80 -6.81
CA GLY A 12 2.22 4.40 -7.36
C GLY A 12 2.68 3.80 -8.69
N PHE A 13 2.05 2.72 -9.16
CA PHE A 13 2.34 2.09 -10.45
C PHE A 13 1.40 2.64 -11.54
N ASP A 14 0.11 2.43 -11.42
CA ASP A 14 -0.94 3.05 -12.26
C ASP A 14 -1.58 4.21 -11.50
N VAL A 15 -0.96 5.38 -11.57
CA VAL A 15 -1.34 6.51 -10.71
C VAL A 15 -2.69 7.09 -11.10
N ASP A 16 -2.96 7.22 -12.39
CA ASP A 16 -4.15 7.90 -12.91
C ASP A 16 -5.29 6.93 -13.30
N GLY A 17 -5.10 5.61 -13.11
CA GLY A 17 -6.06 4.57 -13.48
C GLY A 17 -6.14 4.37 -15.00
N ASP A 18 -5.03 4.58 -15.70
CA ASP A 18 -4.97 4.50 -17.16
C ASP A 18 -5.00 3.07 -17.69
N VAL A 19 -4.53 2.07 -16.89
CA VAL A 19 -4.29 0.68 -17.36
C VAL A 19 -4.75 -0.41 -16.36
N CYS A 20 -5.81 -0.14 -15.59
CA CYS A 20 -6.32 -1.09 -14.58
C CYS A 20 -6.69 -2.46 -15.18
N ASN A 21 -7.35 -2.47 -16.33
CA ASN A 21 -7.82 -3.69 -16.98
C ASN A 21 -6.65 -4.50 -17.53
N GLU A 22 -5.66 -3.85 -18.13
CA GLU A 22 -4.44 -4.47 -18.64
C GLU A 22 -3.62 -5.09 -17.51
N LEU A 23 -3.52 -4.41 -16.38
CA LEU A 23 -2.84 -4.93 -15.19
C LEU A 23 -3.58 -6.12 -14.59
N SER A 24 -4.91 -6.08 -14.56
CA SER A 24 -5.72 -7.23 -14.16
C SER A 24 -5.51 -8.44 -15.08
N ALA A 25 -5.35 -8.21 -16.38
CA ALA A 25 -5.04 -9.28 -17.36
C ALA A 25 -3.68 -9.95 -17.11
N LEU A 26 -2.74 -9.29 -16.42
CA LEU A 26 -1.48 -9.89 -15.98
C LEU A 26 -1.63 -10.84 -14.79
N GLY A 27 -2.85 -10.98 -14.24
CA GLY A 27 -3.17 -11.93 -13.16
C GLY A 27 -3.37 -11.31 -11.79
N PHE A 28 -3.26 -9.99 -11.64
CA PHE A 28 -3.58 -9.33 -10.37
C PHE A 28 -5.06 -9.53 -10.01
N GLY A 29 -5.32 -9.86 -8.75
CA GLY A 29 -6.66 -9.97 -8.18
C GLY A 29 -7.33 -8.62 -7.96
N PHE A 30 -6.52 -7.56 -7.81
CA PHE A 30 -6.95 -6.17 -7.66
C PHE A 30 -5.80 -5.20 -7.99
N VAL A 31 -6.16 -3.96 -8.27
CA VAL A 31 -5.22 -2.88 -8.58
C VAL A 31 -5.53 -1.68 -7.69
N GLU A 32 -4.52 -1.11 -7.05
CA GLU A 32 -4.66 0.15 -6.32
C GLU A 32 -4.05 1.29 -7.12
N ILE A 33 -4.92 2.19 -7.62
CA ILE A 33 -4.51 3.40 -8.34
C ILE A 33 -4.09 4.50 -7.36
N GLY A 34 -3.46 5.53 -7.84
CA GLY A 34 -3.02 6.68 -7.03
C GLY A 34 -1.53 6.57 -6.64
N THR A 35 -1.03 7.42 -5.73
CA THR A 35 -1.82 8.34 -4.90
C THR A 35 -2.35 9.49 -5.74
N LEU A 36 -3.64 9.67 -5.73
CA LEU A 36 -4.31 10.81 -6.37
C LEU A 36 -4.36 12.01 -5.45
N THR A 37 -4.29 13.19 -6.03
CA THR A 37 -4.52 14.47 -5.36
C THR A 37 -5.63 15.25 -6.09
N PRO A 38 -6.36 16.17 -5.42
CA PRO A 38 -7.46 16.91 -6.06
C PRO A 38 -7.06 17.66 -7.31
N ARG A 39 -5.89 18.29 -7.29
CA ARG A 39 -5.32 19.02 -8.43
C ARG A 39 -4.15 18.25 -9.03
N PRO A 40 -3.89 18.36 -10.34
CA PRO A 40 -2.68 17.80 -10.94
C PRO A 40 -1.42 18.31 -10.25
N GLN A 41 -0.42 17.44 -10.11
CA GLN A 41 0.92 17.86 -9.65
C GLN A 41 2.02 17.02 -10.32
N GLY A 42 3.15 17.67 -10.61
CA GLY A 42 4.28 17.04 -11.30
C GLY A 42 5.12 16.12 -10.43
N GLY A 43 4.93 16.20 -9.10
CA GLY A 43 5.80 15.53 -8.13
C GLY A 43 7.18 16.20 -8.01
N ASN A 44 8.11 15.50 -7.39
CA ASN A 44 9.47 16.00 -7.13
C ASN A 44 10.34 16.07 -8.40
N PRO A 45 11.40 16.91 -8.43
CA PRO A 45 12.37 16.98 -9.53
C PRO A 45 12.99 15.61 -9.86
N ARG A 46 13.33 15.39 -11.12
CA ARG A 46 14.08 14.20 -11.59
C ARG A 46 15.59 14.41 -11.42
N PRO A 47 16.37 13.33 -11.17
CA PRO A 47 15.97 11.93 -11.02
C PRO A 47 15.32 11.68 -9.66
N ARG A 48 14.28 10.85 -9.63
CA ARG A 48 13.46 10.58 -8.45
C ARG A 48 13.14 9.11 -8.18
N VAL A 49 13.68 8.21 -9.01
CA VAL A 49 13.61 6.75 -8.84
C VAL A 49 14.97 6.16 -9.14
N PHE A 50 15.46 5.32 -8.22
CA PHE A 50 16.77 4.68 -8.29
C PHE A 50 16.65 3.20 -8.00
N ARG A 51 17.37 2.37 -8.77
CA ARG A 51 17.46 0.94 -8.50
C ARG A 51 18.75 0.62 -7.76
N LEU A 52 18.65 -0.14 -6.69
CA LEU A 52 19.76 -0.71 -5.94
C LEU A 52 19.81 -2.21 -6.26
N GLN A 53 20.44 -2.55 -7.38
CA GLN A 53 20.34 -3.90 -7.93
C GLN A 53 20.87 -4.99 -6.97
N ARG A 54 22.01 -4.73 -6.30
CA ARG A 54 22.61 -5.68 -5.35
C ARG A 54 21.69 -5.99 -4.17
N ASP A 55 20.88 -5.02 -3.78
CA ASP A 55 19.93 -5.13 -2.67
C ASP A 55 18.52 -5.52 -3.14
N ARG A 56 18.31 -5.73 -4.45
CA ARG A 56 16.97 -5.96 -5.04
C ARG A 56 15.95 -4.95 -4.52
N ALA A 57 16.33 -3.68 -4.53
CA ALA A 57 15.58 -2.60 -3.93
C ALA A 57 15.42 -1.41 -4.87
N THR A 58 14.44 -0.56 -4.58
CA THR A 58 14.25 0.74 -5.23
C THR A 58 14.20 1.83 -4.18
N VAL A 59 14.82 2.98 -4.47
CA VAL A 59 14.59 4.20 -3.71
C VAL A 59 13.80 5.16 -4.57
N ASN A 60 12.71 5.70 -4.05
CA ASN A 60 11.94 6.70 -4.76
C ASN A 60 11.56 7.89 -3.87
N ARG A 61 11.42 9.05 -4.52
CA ARG A 61 10.89 10.30 -3.96
C ARG A 61 9.96 10.94 -4.98
N LEU A 62 8.93 10.21 -5.37
CA LEU A 62 8.06 10.61 -6.48
C LEU A 62 7.31 11.92 -6.22
N GLY A 63 6.83 12.16 -4.98
CA GLY A 63 6.06 13.34 -4.62
C GLY A 63 4.66 13.33 -5.22
N PHE A 64 4.06 12.15 -5.34
CA PHE A 64 2.71 11.92 -5.86
C PHE A 64 2.42 12.60 -7.21
N PRO A 65 3.23 12.35 -8.26
CA PRO A 65 2.91 12.88 -9.59
C PRO A 65 1.62 12.26 -10.10
N ASN A 66 0.64 13.09 -10.45
CA ASN A 66 -0.64 12.63 -10.99
C ASN A 66 -1.32 13.77 -11.78
N ARG A 67 -2.29 13.41 -12.61
CA ARG A 67 -3.04 14.35 -13.45
C ARG A 67 -4.31 14.88 -12.79
N GLY A 68 -4.50 14.58 -11.49
CA GLY A 68 -5.60 15.09 -10.68
C GLY A 68 -6.90 14.33 -10.83
N LEU A 69 -7.86 14.74 -9.99
CA LEU A 69 -9.16 14.11 -9.84
C LEU A 69 -9.92 13.98 -11.16
N GLU A 70 -10.01 15.05 -11.95
CA GLU A 70 -10.84 15.07 -13.18
C GLU A 70 -10.37 14.04 -14.21
N ARG A 71 -9.05 13.90 -14.36
CA ARG A 71 -8.47 12.91 -15.27
C ARG A 71 -8.77 11.48 -14.81
N ALA A 72 -8.49 11.18 -13.53
CA ALA A 72 -8.74 9.85 -12.97
C ALA A 72 -10.23 9.49 -13.02
N GLN A 73 -11.13 10.43 -12.67
CA GLN A 73 -12.56 10.23 -12.75
C GLN A 73 -13.02 9.94 -14.20
N GLY A 74 -12.46 10.68 -15.18
CA GLY A 74 -12.74 10.44 -16.59
C GLY A 74 -12.39 9.02 -17.01
N LYS A 75 -11.22 8.52 -16.60
CA LYS A 75 -10.79 7.14 -16.89
C LYS A 75 -11.65 6.09 -16.20
N LEU A 76 -11.92 6.25 -14.94
CA LEU A 76 -12.73 5.30 -14.18
C LEU A 76 -14.18 5.21 -14.69
N ARG A 77 -14.71 6.26 -15.32
CA ARG A 77 -16.02 6.23 -16.01
C ARG A 77 -16.05 5.31 -17.23
N GLU A 78 -14.90 5.06 -17.87
CA GLU A 78 -14.80 4.11 -18.99
C GLU A 78 -15.06 2.67 -18.53
N GLY A 79 -15.00 2.41 -17.19
CA GLY A 79 -15.26 1.13 -16.57
C GLY A 79 -14.01 0.29 -16.36
N HIS A 80 -14.10 -0.61 -15.38
CA HIS A 80 -13.04 -1.57 -15.04
C HIS A 80 -13.66 -2.95 -14.77
N GLU A 81 -14.49 -3.42 -15.69
CA GLU A 81 -15.27 -4.65 -15.55
C GLU A 81 -14.42 -5.86 -15.15
N GLY A 82 -14.83 -6.50 -14.05
CA GLY A 82 -14.14 -7.70 -13.52
C GLY A 82 -12.82 -7.44 -12.79
N THR A 83 -12.38 -6.16 -12.70
CA THR A 83 -11.20 -5.75 -11.92
C THR A 83 -11.64 -5.06 -10.65
N VAL A 84 -11.18 -5.53 -9.49
CA VAL A 84 -11.33 -4.78 -8.23
C VAL A 84 -10.33 -3.63 -8.22
N VAL A 85 -10.83 -2.40 -8.12
CA VAL A 85 -10.01 -1.18 -8.15
C VAL A 85 -10.11 -0.46 -6.80
N GLY A 86 -8.97 -0.34 -6.11
CA GLY A 86 -8.79 0.53 -4.96
C GLY A 86 -8.27 1.90 -5.39
N CYS A 87 -8.60 2.93 -4.63
CA CYS A 87 -8.09 4.27 -4.85
C CYS A 87 -7.30 4.78 -3.65
N ASN A 88 -6.01 4.99 -3.84
CA ASN A 88 -5.13 5.61 -2.87
C ASN A 88 -5.25 7.14 -3.01
N ILE A 89 -5.66 7.80 -1.93
CA ILE A 89 -5.92 9.25 -1.91
C ILE A 89 -4.98 9.97 -0.96
N GLY A 90 -4.59 11.18 -1.35
CA GLY A 90 -3.71 12.06 -0.59
C GLY A 90 -3.98 13.54 -0.84
N CYS A 91 -3.31 14.42 -0.10
CA CYS A 91 -3.40 15.86 -0.30
C CYS A 91 -2.39 16.37 -1.34
N ASN A 92 -2.69 17.50 -1.96
CA ASN A 92 -1.70 18.19 -2.76
C ASN A 92 -0.53 18.73 -1.90
N ALA A 93 0.67 18.72 -2.47
CA ALA A 93 1.87 19.23 -1.81
C ALA A 93 1.77 20.70 -1.37
N ALA A 94 1.03 21.49 -2.12
CA ALA A 94 0.83 22.92 -1.85
C ALA A 94 -0.41 23.20 -0.97
N THR A 95 -1.12 22.18 -0.49
CA THR A 95 -2.29 22.37 0.37
C THR A 95 -1.87 22.74 1.78
N PRO A 96 -2.34 23.88 2.32
CA PRO A 96 -2.07 24.25 3.71
C PRO A 96 -2.59 23.21 4.69
N PRO A 97 -1.94 23.01 5.86
CA PRO A 97 -2.30 21.96 6.82
C PRO A 97 -3.78 21.94 7.21
N GLU A 98 -4.39 23.11 7.43
CA GLU A 98 -5.80 23.24 7.82
C GLU A 98 -6.80 22.85 6.72
N LYS A 99 -6.36 22.79 5.46
CA LYS A 99 -7.18 22.40 4.30
C LYS A 99 -6.95 20.96 3.85
N VAL A 100 -6.00 20.24 4.46
CA VAL A 100 -5.69 18.85 4.11
C VAL A 100 -6.90 17.93 4.20
N PRO A 101 -7.75 17.96 5.24
CA PRO A 101 -8.96 17.13 5.30
C PRO A 101 -9.92 17.34 4.12
N ALA A 102 -10.02 18.56 3.61
CA ALA A 102 -10.88 18.87 2.47
C ALA A 102 -10.39 18.23 1.16
N ASP A 103 -9.07 18.08 0.98
CA ASP A 103 -8.49 17.38 -0.18
C ASP A 103 -8.91 15.91 -0.21
N TYR A 104 -8.82 15.20 0.93
CA TYR A 104 -9.24 13.81 1.04
C TYR A 104 -10.74 13.66 0.79
N LEU A 105 -11.56 14.50 1.44
CA LEU A 105 -13.02 14.46 1.26
C LEU A 105 -13.43 14.74 -0.19
N LYS A 106 -12.76 15.67 -0.87
CA LYS A 106 -13.02 16.00 -2.28
C LYS A 106 -12.77 14.78 -3.18
N LEU A 107 -11.63 14.10 -3.01
CA LEU A 107 -11.33 12.88 -3.76
C LEU A 107 -12.34 11.78 -3.46
N PHE A 108 -12.60 11.51 -2.18
CA PHE A 108 -13.49 10.48 -1.71
C PHE A 108 -14.90 10.61 -2.29
N ARG A 109 -15.49 11.81 -2.21
CA ARG A 109 -16.84 12.11 -2.74
C ARG A 109 -16.94 11.89 -4.24
N ASN A 110 -15.98 12.41 -5.00
CA ASN A 110 -16.05 12.41 -6.45
C ASN A 110 -15.71 11.06 -7.08
N LEU A 111 -14.93 10.21 -6.38
CA LEU A 111 -14.54 8.89 -6.86
C LEU A 111 -15.36 7.76 -6.26
N TYR A 112 -16.24 8.02 -5.30
CA TYR A 112 -16.95 7.03 -4.50
C TYR A 112 -17.68 5.95 -5.32
N GLN A 113 -18.32 6.34 -6.41
CA GLN A 113 -19.09 5.42 -7.24
C GLN A 113 -18.25 4.65 -8.28
N TYR A 114 -16.96 5.03 -8.44
CA TYR A 114 -16.11 4.51 -9.51
C TYR A 114 -15.05 3.53 -9.04
N VAL A 115 -14.88 3.33 -7.73
CA VAL A 115 -13.89 2.42 -7.16
C VAL A 115 -14.51 1.52 -6.11
N ASP A 116 -13.84 0.43 -5.77
CA ASP A 116 -14.36 -0.58 -4.85
C ASP A 116 -13.98 -0.31 -3.39
N TYR A 117 -12.83 0.32 -3.14
CA TYR A 117 -12.37 0.72 -1.81
C TYR A 117 -11.44 1.92 -1.89
N PHE A 118 -11.18 2.54 -0.74
CA PHE A 118 -10.24 3.65 -0.63
C PHE A 118 -9.13 3.35 0.35
N THR A 119 -7.92 3.83 0.03
CA THR A 119 -6.78 3.85 0.93
C THR A 119 -6.40 5.29 1.24
N VAL A 120 -6.53 5.70 2.50
CA VAL A 120 -6.08 7.00 3.00
C VAL A 120 -4.57 6.94 3.20
N ASN A 121 -3.83 7.67 2.37
CA ASN A 121 -2.37 7.72 2.43
C ASN A 121 -1.92 8.97 3.17
N ILE A 122 -1.52 8.79 4.41
CA ILE A 122 -1.05 9.86 5.28
C ILE A 122 0.45 10.16 5.12
N ASN A 123 1.16 9.39 4.31
CA ASN A 123 2.60 9.53 4.05
C ASN A 123 2.87 10.64 3.01
N CYS A 124 2.31 11.82 3.22
CA CYS A 124 2.39 12.97 2.33
C CYS A 124 3.73 13.70 2.42
N ASP A 125 4.84 13.00 2.62
CA ASP A 125 6.13 13.63 2.52
C ASP A 125 6.52 13.82 1.05
N ASN A 126 6.78 15.05 0.70
CA ASN A 126 7.37 15.39 -0.58
C ASN A 126 8.86 14.99 -0.66
N GLY A 127 9.32 14.06 0.20
CA GLY A 127 10.71 13.63 0.29
C GLY A 127 11.64 14.64 0.96
N THR A 128 11.11 15.73 1.53
CA THR A 128 11.90 16.84 2.11
C THR A 128 11.69 17.04 3.60
N ARG A 129 10.75 16.33 4.22
CA ARG A 129 10.51 16.37 5.67
C ARG A 129 10.50 14.94 6.23
N GLU A 130 11.16 14.74 7.35
CA GLU A 130 10.90 13.61 8.22
C GLU A 130 9.41 13.66 8.59
N CYS A 131 8.65 12.73 8.04
CA CYS A 131 7.23 12.64 8.32
C CYS A 131 7.08 12.06 9.72
N GLN A 132 6.89 12.93 10.71
CA GLN A 132 6.46 12.46 12.02
C GLN A 132 5.10 11.77 11.86
N ALA A 133 4.91 10.67 12.57
CA ALA A 133 3.61 10.00 12.62
C ALA A 133 2.54 11.03 12.98
N PRO A 134 1.47 11.16 12.20
CA PRO A 134 0.40 12.10 12.54
C PRO A 134 -0.22 11.68 13.86
N THR A 135 -0.57 12.66 14.68
CA THR A 135 -1.32 12.41 15.91
C THR A 135 -2.68 11.82 15.60
N THR A 136 -3.24 11.06 16.53
CA THR A 136 -4.60 10.50 16.39
C THR A 136 -5.63 11.58 16.06
N GLY A 137 -5.57 12.74 16.74
CA GLY A 137 -6.46 13.88 16.46
C GLY A 137 -6.36 14.35 15.01
N ARG A 138 -5.14 14.44 14.46
CA ARG A 138 -4.94 14.84 13.06
C ARG A 138 -5.46 13.83 12.07
N LEU A 139 -5.39 12.53 12.41
CA LEU A 139 -5.99 11.48 11.60
C LEU A 139 -7.51 11.56 11.62
N LEU A 140 -8.12 11.78 12.78
CA LEU A 140 -9.57 11.92 12.91
C LEU A 140 -10.11 13.10 12.12
N GLU A 141 -9.42 14.26 12.10
CA GLU A 141 -9.79 15.38 11.24
C GLU A 141 -9.92 15.00 9.75
N ILE A 142 -9.11 14.05 9.28
CA ILE A 142 -9.18 13.54 7.90
C ILE A 142 -10.28 12.47 7.77
N LEU A 143 -10.37 11.55 8.72
CA LEU A 143 -11.18 10.34 8.60
C LEU A 143 -12.68 10.58 8.89
N GLU A 144 -13.01 11.39 9.91
CA GLU A 144 -14.39 11.63 10.29
C GLU A 144 -15.26 12.16 9.16
N PRO A 145 -14.83 13.16 8.35
CA PRO A 145 -15.61 13.61 7.20
C PRO A 145 -15.85 12.51 6.14
N LEU A 146 -14.92 11.54 6.02
CA LEU A 146 -15.10 10.41 5.11
C LEU A 146 -16.13 9.42 5.63
N PHE A 147 -16.08 9.13 6.94
CA PHE A 147 -17.07 8.27 7.61
C PHE A 147 -18.47 8.87 7.53
N ASP A 148 -18.58 10.18 7.78
CA ASP A 148 -19.85 10.89 7.69
C ASP A 148 -20.45 10.83 6.28
N PHE A 149 -19.65 11.09 5.28
CA PHE A 149 -20.10 10.98 3.90
C PHE A 149 -20.51 9.54 3.56
N ARG A 150 -19.72 8.52 3.96
CA ARG A 150 -20.02 7.12 3.69
C ARG A 150 -21.35 6.67 4.31
N ARG A 151 -21.68 7.14 5.52
CA ARG A 151 -22.96 6.81 6.19
C ARG A 151 -24.19 7.20 5.37
N GLY A 152 -24.09 8.23 4.54
CA GLY A 152 -25.17 8.68 3.67
C GLY A 152 -25.24 7.99 2.31
N GLN A 153 -24.42 6.98 2.03
CA GLN A 153 -24.35 6.33 0.72
C GLN A 153 -25.08 5.00 0.69
N ASN A 154 -25.66 4.66 -0.48
CA ASN A 154 -26.36 3.38 -0.69
C ASN A 154 -25.40 2.18 -0.85
N HIS A 155 -24.15 2.42 -1.24
CA HIS A 155 -23.14 1.38 -1.44
C HIS A 155 -22.00 1.58 -0.46
N TYR A 156 -21.65 0.52 0.26
CA TYR A 156 -20.52 0.56 1.18
C TYR A 156 -19.19 0.49 0.44
N ARG A 157 -18.30 1.43 0.71
CA ARG A 157 -16.92 1.40 0.21
C ARG A 157 -15.95 1.37 1.40
N PRO A 158 -15.17 0.31 1.56
CA PRO A 158 -14.17 0.22 2.61
C PRO A 158 -13.16 1.37 2.57
N ILE A 159 -12.76 1.83 3.76
CA ILE A 159 -11.72 2.84 3.97
C ILE A 159 -10.58 2.19 4.75
N LEU A 160 -9.40 2.11 4.13
CA LEU A 160 -8.20 1.58 4.74
C LEU A 160 -7.21 2.73 5.02
N LEU A 161 -6.38 2.56 6.06
CA LEU A 161 -5.30 3.48 6.38
C LEU A 161 -3.95 2.90 5.94
N LYS A 162 -3.16 3.65 5.16
CA LYS A 162 -1.81 3.21 4.79
C LYS A 162 -0.77 3.77 5.73
N ILE A 163 -0.02 2.88 6.37
CA ILE A 163 0.97 3.24 7.40
C ILE A 163 2.41 3.10 6.91
N SER A 164 3.34 3.75 7.65
CA SER A 164 4.78 3.69 7.40
C SER A 164 5.43 2.52 8.14
N PRO A 165 6.46 1.86 7.56
CA PRO A 165 7.30 0.90 8.30
C PRO A 165 8.18 1.56 9.35
N ASP A 166 8.37 2.89 9.25
CA ASP A 166 9.24 3.67 10.13
C ASP A 166 8.55 4.05 11.46
N LEU A 167 7.28 3.69 11.63
CA LEU A 167 6.58 3.81 12.91
C LEU A 167 7.24 2.92 13.97
N THR A 168 7.35 3.44 15.19
CA THR A 168 7.71 2.61 16.35
C THR A 168 6.62 1.58 16.62
N ASP A 169 6.93 0.59 17.42
CA ASP A 169 5.95 -0.45 17.75
C ASP A 169 4.73 0.13 18.49
N GLU A 170 4.95 1.11 19.38
CA GLU A 170 3.88 1.81 20.08
C GLU A 170 3.04 2.67 19.13
N GLU A 171 3.65 3.19 18.05
CA GLU A 171 2.91 3.92 17.02
C GLU A 171 2.08 2.99 16.15
N VAL A 172 2.59 1.80 15.82
CA VAL A 172 1.81 0.77 15.14
C VAL A 172 0.62 0.35 15.99
N ASP A 173 0.82 0.17 17.31
CA ASP A 173 -0.27 -0.13 18.25
C ASP A 173 -1.34 0.95 18.24
N ARG A 174 -0.94 2.23 18.33
CA ARG A 174 -1.89 3.35 18.27
C ARG A 174 -2.67 3.40 16.96
N MET A 175 -2.03 3.07 15.81
CA MET A 175 -2.74 3.00 14.53
C MET A 175 -3.72 1.83 14.49
N THR A 176 -3.38 0.72 15.13
CA THR A 176 -4.26 -0.44 15.26
C THR A 176 -5.45 -0.13 16.16
N ASP A 177 -5.22 0.53 17.30
CA ASP A 177 -6.30 0.96 18.20
C ASP A 177 -7.24 1.94 17.49
N LEU A 178 -6.70 2.91 16.77
CA LEU A 178 -7.51 3.83 15.95
C LEU A 178 -8.40 3.07 14.94
N MET A 179 -7.89 2.02 14.32
CA MET A 179 -8.71 1.17 13.44
C MET A 179 -9.81 0.45 14.20
N ILE A 180 -9.52 -0.06 15.39
CA ILE A 180 -10.49 -0.78 16.24
C ILE A 180 -11.59 0.17 16.74
N ASP A 181 -11.21 1.39 17.14
CA ASP A 181 -12.09 2.36 17.77
C ASP A 181 -12.90 3.24 16.80
N THR A 182 -12.64 3.10 15.48
CA THR A 182 -13.28 3.92 14.45
C THR A 182 -13.89 3.05 13.35
N PRO A 183 -14.73 3.63 12.47
CA PRO A 183 -15.27 2.92 11.30
C PRO A 183 -14.23 2.69 10.18
N LEU A 184 -12.93 2.58 10.47
CA LEU A 184 -11.94 2.07 9.51
C LEU A 184 -12.15 0.57 9.27
N ASP A 185 -11.91 0.13 8.04
CA ASP A 185 -12.15 -1.24 7.62
C ASP A 185 -10.88 -2.09 7.58
N GLY A 186 -9.71 -1.50 7.72
CA GLY A 186 -8.44 -2.21 7.71
C GLY A 186 -7.23 -1.31 7.51
N ILE A 187 -6.06 -1.94 7.41
CA ILE A 187 -4.76 -1.26 7.25
C ILE A 187 -4.03 -1.80 6.02
N VAL A 188 -3.35 -0.90 5.30
CA VAL A 188 -2.33 -1.24 4.30
C VAL A 188 -0.95 -1.09 4.94
N ALA A 189 -0.31 -2.19 5.24
CA ALA A 189 0.98 -2.27 5.92
C ALA A 189 2.03 -2.92 4.99
N VAL A 190 2.99 -2.19 4.46
CA VAL A 190 3.47 -0.84 4.78
C VAL A 190 3.80 -0.03 3.51
N SER A 191 4.20 1.24 3.65
CA SER A 191 4.82 2.03 2.57
C SER A 191 6.34 1.75 2.49
N GLY A 192 7.13 2.57 1.78
CA GLY A 192 8.60 2.48 1.80
C GLY A 192 9.21 3.10 3.06
N THR A 193 10.44 2.69 3.43
CA THR A 193 11.20 3.17 4.60
C THR A 193 12.23 4.24 4.22
N HIS A 194 12.55 5.13 5.17
CA HIS A 194 13.70 6.04 5.09
C HIS A 194 15.01 5.39 5.55
N HIS A 195 14.95 4.27 6.27
CA HIS A 195 16.12 3.54 6.75
C HIS A 195 16.93 2.93 5.60
N ARG A 196 18.25 2.87 5.78
CA ARG A 196 19.22 2.37 4.80
C ARG A 196 20.15 1.30 5.39
N ASP A 197 19.82 0.82 6.58
CA ASP A 197 20.63 -0.16 7.30
C ASP A 197 20.63 -1.51 6.60
N GLY A 198 21.73 -2.25 6.71
CA GLY A 198 21.86 -3.59 6.14
C GLY A 198 22.00 -3.67 4.62
N LEU A 199 22.10 -2.51 3.91
CA LEU A 199 22.29 -2.51 2.45
C LEU A 199 23.73 -2.87 2.07
N THR A 200 23.87 -3.62 0.97
CA THR A 200 25.18 -3.96 0.36
C THR A 200 25.68 -2.85 -0.57
N THR A 201 24.80 -1.96 -1.02
CA THR A 201 25.14 -0.77 -1.81
C THR A 201 26.06 0.14 -0.99
N SER A 202 27.16 0.60 -1.58
CA SER A 202 28.17 1.43 -0.90
C SER A 202 27.59 2.76 -0.38
N ARG A 203 28.14 3.24 0.75
CA ARG A 203 27.76 4.53 1.32
C ARG A 203 27.90 5.69 0.31
N GLN A 204 28.93 5.66 -0.55
CA GLN A 204 29.13 6.65 -1.58
C GLN A 204 27.98 6.64 -2.61
N ALA A 205 27.57 5.47 -3.07
CA ALA A 205 26.44 5.33 -4.00
C ALA A 205 25.13 5.77 -3.35
N LEU A 206 24.89 5.40 -2.07
CA LEU A 206 23.72 5.84 -1.32
C LEU A 206 23.68 7.37 -1.15
N ALA A 207 24.84 8.00 -0.92
CA ALA A 207 24.92 9.46 -0.83
C ALA A 207 24.54 10.14 -2.15
N GLN A 208 24.90 9.56 -3.30
CA GLN A 208 24.49 10.07 -4.63
C GLN A 208 22.98 9.88 -4.87
N VAL A 209 22.39 8.78 -4.39
CA VAL A 209 20.94 8.57 -4.44
C VAL A 209 20.21 9.62 -3.59
N GLY A 210 20.72 9.91 -2.41
CA GLY A 210 20.13 10.88 -1.47
C GLY A 210 18.85 10.38 -0.81
N GLY A 211 17.99 11.32 -0.38
CA GLY A 211 16.74 11.03 0.31
C GLY A 211 15.71 10.30 -0.56
N GLY A 212 14.68 9.79 0.09
CA GLY A 212 13.58 9.05 -0.53
C GLY A 212 13.22 7.80 0.27
N ARG A 213 12.20 7.08 -0.19
CA ARG A 213 11.72 5.85 0.46
C ARG A 213 12.26 4.61 -0.24
N LEU A 214 12.82 3.68 0.54
CA LEU A 214 13.33 2.40 0.10
C LEU A 214 12.19 1.38 0.13
N GLY A 215 12.08 0.59 -0.94
CA GLY A 215 11.24 -0.60 -1.04
C GLY A 215 12.02 -1.76 -1.65
N GLY A 216 11.50 -2.96 -1.58
CA GLY A 216 12.13 -4.18 -2.09
C GLY A 216 12.62 -5.09 -0.98
N ALA A 217 13.49 -6.05 -1.30
CA ALA A 217 13.88 -7.13 -0.41
C ALA A 217 14.28 -6.69 1.02
N PRO A 218 15.03 -5.58 1.22
CA PRO A 218 15.42 -5.16 2.56
C PRO A 218 14.26 -4.78 3.48
N LEU A 219 13.10 -4.44 2.92
CA LEU A 219 11.93 -4.03 3.70
C LEU A 219 11.13 -5.21 4.26
N LYS A 220 11.33 -6.44 3.74
CA LYS A 220 10.47 -7.59 4.02
C LYS A 220 10.30 -7.88 5.51
N GLN A 221 11.41 -7.99 6.23
CA GLN A 221 11.37 -8.37 7.64
C GLN A 221 10.49 -7.41 8.45
N ARG A 222 10.72 -6.09 8.31
CA ARG A 222 9.93 -5.08 9.03
C ARG A 222 8.46 -5.08 8.60
N ALA A 223 8.17 -5.29 7.33
CA ALA A 223 6.80 -5.37 6.84
C ALA A 223 6.03 -6.55 7.45
N VAL A 224 6.67 -7.73 7.53
CA VAL A 224 6.09 -8.93 8.15
C VAL A 224 5.89 -8.73 9.67
N GLU A 225 6.85 -8.12 10.37
CA GLU A 225 6.74 -7.79 11.79
C GLU A 225 5.55 -6.86 12.08
N VAL A 226 5.41 -5.79 11.29
CA VAL A 226 4.30 -4.84 11.43
C VAL A 226 2.95 -5.52 11.18
N VAL A 227 2.84 -6.33 10.13
CA VAL A 227 1.60 -7.09 9.84
C VAL A 227 1.24 -8.03 10.99
N ARG A 228 2.22 -8.78 11.50
CA ARG A 228 2.00 -9.70 12.63
C ARG A 228 1.53 -8.94 13.86
N ARG A 229 2.16 -7.83 14.20
CA ARG A 229 1.78 -7.01 15.35
C ARG A 229 0.35 -6.49 15.25
N ILE A 230 -0.06 -5.98 14.08
CA ILE A 230 -1.44 -5.53 13.84
C ILE A 230 -2.41 -6.72 13.98
N HIS A 231 -2.09 -7.86 13.38
CA HIS A 231 -2.92 -9.06 13.45
C HIS A 231 -3.13 -9.55 14.88
N GLU A 232 -2.06 -9.66 15.66
CA GLU A 232 -2.11 -10.07 17.06
C GLU A 232 -2.93 -9.09 17.90
N ARG A 233 -2.67 -7.77 17.77
CA ARG A 233 -3.36 -6.73 18.54
C ARG A 233 -4.86 -6.65 18.19
N SER A 234 -5.23 -6.84 16.94
CA SER A 234 -6.62 -6.84 16.47
C SER A 234 -7.31 -8.19 16.59
N HIS A 235 -6.64 -9.21 17.18
CA HIS A 235 -7.13 -10.58 17.28
C HIS A 235 -7.57 -11.17 15.92
N GLY A 236 -6.91 -10.77 14.84
CA GLY A 236 -7.22 -11.22 13.49
C GLY A 236 -8.57 -10.77 12.94
N THR A 237 -9.24 -9.83 13.58
CA THR A 237 -10.62 -9.42 13.22
C THR A 237 -10.65 -8.51 12.00
N TYR A 238 -9.60 -7.72 11.78
CA TYR A 238 -9.56 -6.73 10.70
C TYR A 238 -8.69 -7.18 9.53
N PRO A 239 -9.11 -6.91 8.28
CA PRO A 239 -8.30 -7.21 7.11
C PRO A 239 -7.05 -6.33 7.05
N ILE A 240 -5.92 -6.95 6.70
CA ILE A 240 -4.64 -6.29 6.51
C ILE A 240 -4.17 -6.56 5.08
N ILE A 241 -3.81 -5.51 4.35
CA ILE A 241 -3.12 -5.65 3.07
C ILE A 241 -1.61 -5.54 3.33
N GLY A 242 -0.89 -6.66 3.22
CA GLY A 242 0.54 -6.72 3.44
C GLY A 242 1.33 -6.23 2.23
N VAL A 243 2.24 -5.28 2.42
CA VAL A 243 3.06 -4.67 1.37
C VAL A 243 4.48 -4.47 1.86
N GLY A 244 5.47 -4.84 1.06
CA GLY A 244 6.88 -4.59 1.34
C GLY A 244 7.75 -5.84 1.24
N GLY A 245 8.74 -5.78 0.37
CA GLY A 245 9.76 -6.82 0.22
C GLY A 245 9.33 -8.13 -0.41
N LEU A 246 8.13 -8.21 -0.99
CA LEU A 246 7.60 -9.42 -1.61
C LEU A 246 8.24 -9.64 -2.98
N MET A 247 9.24 -10.51 -3.03
CA MET A 247 10.06 -10.80 -4.22
C MET A 247 9.88 -12.23 -4.74
N THR A 248 9.29 -13.12 -3.94
CA THR A 248 9.09 -14.55 -4.25
C THR A 248 7.73 -15.02 -3.74
N PRO A 249 7.24 -16.20 -4.19
CA PRO A 249 6.05 -16.83 -3.62
C PRO A 249 6.18 -17.13 -2.12
N GLU A 250 7.37 -17.46 -1.65
CA GLU A 250 7.66 -17.75 -0.24
C GLU A 250 7.49 -16.50 0.63
N ASP A 251 7.96 -15.34 0.16
CA ASP A 251 7.76 -14.06 0.85
C ASP A 251 6.26 -13.75 1.01
N VAL A 252 5.46 -14.08 0.00
CA VAL A 252 4.00 -13.87 0.06
C VAL A 252 3.36 -14.82 1.05
N ARG A 253 3.77 -16.11 1.09
CA ARG A 253 3.26 -17.05 2.10
C ARG A 253 3.59 -16.59 3.52
N GLU A 254 4.82 -16.14 3.75
CA GLU A 254 5.25 -15.61 5.05
C GLU A 254 4.40 -14.41 5.47
N MET A 255 4.11 -13.48 4.54
CA MET A 255 3.26 -12.32 4.78
C MET A 255 1.82 -12.71 5.13
N LEU A 256 1.24 -13.68 4.41
CA LEU A 256 -0.10 -14.21 4.69
C LEU A 256 -0.13 -14.96 6.04
N GLN A 257 0.90 -15.73 6.37
CA GLN A 257 1.04 -16.40 7.67
C GLN A 257 1.21 -15.42 8.83
N ALA A 258 1.76 -14.24 8.59
CA ALA A 258 1.83 -13.17 9.56
C ALA A 258 0.47 -12.50 9.85
N GLY A 259 -0.57 -12.83 9.08
CA GLY A 259 -1.94 -12.34 9.28
C GLY A 259 -2.46 -11.41 8.20
N ALA A 260 -1.72 -11.18 7.11
CA ALA A 260 -2.25 -10.44 5.98
C ALA A 260 -3.40 -11.21 5.31
N SER A 261 -4.49 -10.52 4.99
CA SER A 261 -5.61 -11.07 4.22
C SER A 261 -5.37 -10.98 2.71
N LEU A 262 -4.67 -9.95 2.29
CA LEU A 262 -4.29 -9.64 0.91
C LEU A 262 -2.84 -9.15 0.89
N VAL A 263 -2.19 -9.20 -0.28
CA VAL A 263 -0.84 -8.67 -0.47
C VAL A 263 -0.78 -7.74 -1.68
N GLN A 264 0.14 -6.78 -1.66
CA GLN A 264 0.40 -5.92 -2.80
C GLN A 264 1.88 -5.99 -3.21
N LEU A 265 2.11 -6.07 -4.53
CA LEU A 265 3.43 -6.04 -5.14
C LEU A 265 3.74 -4.64 -5.67
N TYR A 266 5.00 -4.22 -5.55
CA TYR A 266 5.55 -3.03 -6.21
C TYR A 266 6.97 -3.34 -6.72
N THR A 267 7.98 -3.25 -5.86
CA THR A 267 9.38 -3.48 -6.25
C THR A 267 9.62 -4.89 -6.78
N GLY A 268 8.96 -5.91 -6.20
CA GLY A 268 9.04 -7.28 -6.72
C GLY A 268 8.55 -7.37 -8.17
N PHE A 269 7.45 -6.72 -8.48
CA PHE A 269 6.94 -6.67 -9.86
C PHE A 269 7.87 -5.90 -10.81
N VAL A 270 8.54 -4.83 -10.34
CA VAL A 270 9.54 -4.08 -11.13
C VAL A 270 10.76 -4.94 -11.50
N TYR A 271 11.17 -5.87 -10.62
CA TYR A 271 12.32 -6.76 -10.85
C TYR A 271 11.96 -8.01 -11.63
N GLU A 272 10.87 -8.69 -11.26
CA GLU A 272 10.50 -10.01 -11.74
C GLU A 272 9.43 -10.00 -12.86
N GLY A 273 8.74 -8.86 -13.01
CA GLY A 273 7.69 -8.70 -14.02
C GLY A 273 6.44 -9.57 -13.76
N PRO A 274 5.60 -9.76 -14.81
CA PRO A 274 4.32 -10.49 -14.69
C PRO A 274 4.45 -11.95 -14.27
N ARG A 275 5.62 -12.55 -14.49
CA ARG A 275 5.89 -13.92 -14.07
C ARG A 275 5.72 -14.09 -12.56
N LEU A 276 6.13 -13.12 -11.77
CA LEU A 276 6.00 -13.17 -10.31
C LEU A 276 4.55 -13.36 -9.87
N VAL A 277 3.62 -12.61 -10.45
CA VAL A 277 2.18 -12.71 -10.11
C VAL A 277 1.66 -14.11 -10.37
N ARG A 278 1.98 -14.67 -11.55
CA ARG A 278 1.58 -16.02 -11.93
C ARG A 278 2.17 -17.08 -11.02
N ASP A 279 3.45 -16.98 -10.69
CA ASP A 279 4.16 -17.97 -9.88
C ASP A 279 3.64 -17.94 -8.43
N ILE A 280 3.34 -16.75 -7.87
CA ILE A 280 2.67 -16.60 -6.58
C ILE A 280 1.28 -17.25 -6.62
N CYS A 281 0.43 -16.92 -7.58
CA CYS A 281 -0.92 -17.47 -7.66
C CYS A 281 -0.92 -19.00 -7.79
N ARG A 282 -0.01 -19.57 -8.58
CA ARG A 282 0.17 -21.02 -8.69
C ARG A 282 0.60 -21.64 -7.36
N SER A 283 1.55 -21.02 -6.69
CA SER A 283 2.08 -21.46 -5.41
C SER A 283 1.02 -21.45 -4.31
N LEU A 284 0.12 -20.47 -4.30
CA LEU A 284 -0.98 -20.38 -3.34
C LEU A 284 -2.13 -21.36 -3.64
N ALA A 285 -2.31 -21.73 -4.91
CA ALA A 285 -3.31 -22.72 -5.32
C ALA A 285 -2.86 -24.17 -5.09
N ALA A 286 -1.54 -24.41 -4.93
CA ALA A 286 -1.01 -25.74 -4.66
C ALA A 286 -1.37 -26.18 -3.21
N PRO A 287 -1.82 -27.44 -2.98
CA PRO A 287 -2.02 -27.93 -1.64
C PRO A 287 -0.70 -27.83 -0.84
N VAL A 288 -0.79 -27.37 0.40
CA VAL A 288 0.35 -27.37 1.33
C VAL A 288 0.80 -28.82 1.48
N PRO A 289 2.07 -29.17 1.21
CA PRO A 289 2.57 -30.51 1.49
C PRO A 289 2.27 -30.84 2.96
N ALA A 290 1.63 -32.00 3.21
CA ALA A 290 1.44 -32.46 4.58
C ALA A 290 2.82 -32.51 5.24
N ALA A 291 2.97 -31.83 6.39
CA ALA A 291 4.18 -31.91 7.17
C ALA A 291 4.51 -33.40 7.35
N GLU A 292 5.68 -33.83 6.89
CA GLU A 292 6.18 -35.17 7.17
C GLU A 292 6.14 -35.33 8.69
N LYS A 293 5.27 -36.20 9.15
CA LYS A 293 5.31 -36.65 10.54
C LYS A 293 6.70 -37.25 10.72
N SER A 294 7.59 -36.50 11.37
CA SER A 294 8.86 -37.05 11.86
C SER A 294 8.50 -38.31 12.65
N GLY A 295 8.82 -39.46 12.06
CA GLY A 295 8.56 -40.73 12.67
C GLY A 295 9.29 -40.79 14.01
N GLU A 296 8.55 -40.87 15.10
CA GLU A 296 9.01 -41.54 16.28
C GLU A 296 9.05 -43.02 15.91
N GLY A 297 10.23 -43.45 15.46
CA GLY A 297 10.61 -44.84 15.32
C GLY A 297 11.05 -45.38 16.65
N ALA A 298 10.33 -46.37 17.05
CA ALA A 298 10.65 -47.40 18.00
C ALA A 298 12.14 -47.58 18.37
N GLU A 299 12.42 -47.58 19.65
CA GLU A 299 12.93 -48.72 20.42
C GLU A 299 12.82 -48.44 21.92
#